data_121e58e85983e8a3eec411b83e478bfd
#
_entry.id   121e58e85983e8a3eec411b83e478bfd
#
_cell.length_a   1.000
_cell.length_b   1.000
_cell.length_c   1.000
_cell.angle_alpha   90.00
_cell.angle_beta   90.00
_cell.angle_gamma   90.00
#
_symmetry.space_group_name_H-M   'P 1'
#
loop_
_entity.id
_entity.type
_entity.pdbx_description
1 polymer ?
#
loop_
_entity_poly.entity_id
_entity_poly.type
_entity_poly.pdbx_seq_one_letter_code
_entity_poly.pdbx_strand_id
1 'polypeptide(L)'
;SLKINDKFNIIGIDNLNDYYDVNLKKTRLKILKENKKNFIFKKIDLNNYNKLDKLFKEFKINYVVNLAAQAGVRHSISNPKSYFQSNIAGFFNIIELSNKYKILHFVSASTSSVYGSQEKFPLKEEFITDSPLSFYAASKKTNEILGYSYSNIHKLPVTFLRFFTVYGTYGRPDMSLFIFTEKILKNQF
;
A
#
# COMPACT_ATOMS: atom_id res chain seq x y z
N SER A 1 -9.87 4.79 -13.87
CA SER A 1 -9.11 6.05 -13.75
C SER A 1 -9.75 6.89 -12.67
N LEU A 2 -9.06 7.13 -11.57
CA LEU A 2 -9.45 8.14 -10.61
C LEU A 2 -9.51 9.47 -11.35
N LYS A 3 -10.71 9.97 -11.68
CA LYS A 3 -10.92 11.38 -11.95
C LYS A 3 -10.68 12.13 -10.63
N ILE A 4 -9.41 12.24 -10.23
CA ILE A 4 -9.05 13.12 -9.13
C ILE A 4 -9.35 14.52 -9.63
N ASN A 5 -10.35 15.11 -9.02
CA ASN A 5 -10.80 16.46 -9.30
C ASN A 5 -9.58 17.40 -9.20
N ASP A 6 -9.41 18.33 -10.11
CA ASP A 6 -8.29 19.32 -10.15
C ASP A 6 -8.19 20.19 -8.88
N LYS A 7 -9.09 20.00 -7.93
CA LYS A 7 -9.12 20.63 -6.61
C LYS A 7 -8.05 20.13 -5.63
N PHE A 8 -7.41 18.99 -5.87
CA PHE A 8 -6.41 18.42 -4.95
C PHE A 8 -4.99 18.50 -5.53
N ASN A 9 -4.06 18.99 -4.74
CA ASN A 9 -2.64 18.79 -5.00
C ASN A 9 -2.22 17.40 -4.51
N ILE A 10 -1.57 16.63 -5.37
CA ILE A 10 -1.21 15.24 -5.08
C ILE A 10 0.29 15.12 -5.02
N ILE A 11 0.79 14.60 -3.90
CA ILE A 11 2.18 14.23 -3.73
C ILE A 11 2.27 12.71 -3.71
N GLY A 12 2.78 12.13 -4.79
CA GLY A 12 3.07 10.70 -4.87
C GLY A 12 4.47 10.38 -4.39
N ILE A 13 4.62 9.33 -3.58
CA ILE A 13 5.91 8.79 -3.16
C ILE A 13 6.02 7.32 -3.50
N ASP A 14 7.19 6.87 -3.91
CA ASP A 14 7.56 5.47 -4.13
C ASP A 14 9.09 5.37 -4.06
N ASN A 15 9.62 4.25 -3.59
CA ASN A 15 11.07 4.01 -3.59
C ASN A 15 11.59 3.48 -4.93
N LEU A 16 10.70 3.10 -5.84
CA LEU A 16 10.99 2.49 -7.15
C LEU A 16 11.95 1.31 -7.02
N ASN A 17 11.73 0.43 -6.02
CA ASN A 17 12.52 -0.78 -5.85
C ASN A 17 12.37 -1.73 -7.04
N ASP A 18 13.26 -2.71 -7.12
CA ASP A 18 13.41 -3.68 -8.20
C ASP A 18 12.66 -5.01 -7.97
N TYR A 19 11.69 -5.04 -7.05
CA TYR A 19 10.88 -6.23 -6.79
C TYR A 19 10.21 -6.80 -8.06
N TYR A 20 9.83 -5.92 -8.98
CA TYR A 20 9.45 -6.23 -10.36
C TYR A 20 9.96 -5.13 -11.29
N ASP A 21 9.79 -5.30 -12.61
CA ASP A 21 10.34 -4.41 -13.62
C ASP A 21 10.13 -2.91 -13.28
N VAL A 22 11.25 -2.24 -13.06
CA VAL A 22 11.29 -0.80 -12.74
C VAL A 22 10.79 0.05 -13.90
N ASN A 23 10.91 -0.42 -15.16
CA ASN A 23 10.42 0.32 -16.32
C ASN A 23 8.90 0.40 -16.32
N LEU A 24 8.21 -0.66 -15.88
CA LEU A 24 6.76 -0.62 -15.67
C LEU A 24 6.37 0.46 -14.65
N LYS A 25 7.12 0.58 -13.54
CA LYS A 25 6.91 1.65 -12.54
C LYS A 25 7.13 3.04 -13.13
N LYS A 26 8.19 3.22 -13.92
CA LYS A 26 8.50 4.48 -14.62
C LYS A 26 7.42 4.84 -15.65
N THR A 27 6.89 3.86 -16.38
CA THR A 27 5.80 4.07 -17.35
C THR A 27 4.54 4.56 -16.66
N ARG A 28 4.13 3.94 -15.55
CA ARG A 28 2.99 4.40 -14.73
C ARG A 28 3.20 5.85 -14.26
N LEU A 29 4.40 6.14 -13.78
CA LEU A 29 4.76 7.49 -13.30
C LEU A 29 4.73 8.52 -14.43
N LYS A 30 5.20 8.17 -15.63
CA LYS A 30 5.12 9.02 -16.82
C LYS A 30 3.67 9.38 -17.14
N ILE A 31 2.79 8.38 -17.21
CA ILE A 31 1.36 8.55 -17.47
C ILE A 31 0.72 9.48 -16.42
N LEU A 32 1.06 9.32 -15.13
CA LEU A 32 0.54 10.19 -14.08
C LEU A 32 0.99 11.64 -14.24
N LYS A 33 2.25 11.87 -14.59
CA LYS A 33 2.82 13.22 -14.79
C LYS A 33 2.21 13.92 -16.01
N GLU A 34 1.98 13.18 -17.10
CA GLU A 34 1.40 13.72 -18.34
C GLU A 34 -0.08 14.09 -18.15
N ASN A 35 -0.82 13.33 -17.38
CA ASN A 35 -2.27 13.49 -17.23
C ASN A 35 -2.70 14.37 -16.05
N LYS A 36 -1.77 14.83 -15.19
CA LYS A 36 -2.09 15.56 -13.96
C LYS A 36 -1.15 16.73 -13.72
N LYS A 37 -1.63 17.95 -13.94
CA LYS A 37 -0.86 19.20 -13.72
C LYS A 37 -0.50 19.43 -12.24
N ASN A 38 -1.31 18.93 -11.33
CA ASN A 38 -1.19 19.08 -9.87
C ASN A 38 -0.60 17.83 -9.17
N PHE A 39 0.17 17.01 -9.90
CA PHE A 39 0.86 15.83 -9.38
C PHE A 39 2.37 16.07 -9.26
N ILE A 40 2.89 15.90 -8.05
CA ILE A 40 4.32 15.95 -7.74
C ILE A 40 4.78 14.57 -7.31
N PHE A 41 5.91 14.09 -7.85
CA PHE A 41 6.50 12.82 -7.44
C PHE A 41 7.83 13.05 -6.70
N LYS A 42 7.98 12.36 -5.57
CA LYS A 42 9.23 12.30 -4.81
C LYS A 42 9.66 10.84 -4.61
N LYS A 43 10.90 10.49 -5.01
CA LYS A 43 11.46 9.17 -4.74
C LYS A 43 11.89 9.09 -3.27
N ILE A 44 11.05 8.48 -2.43
CA ILE A 44 11.28 8.34 -0.99
C ILE A 44 10.89 6.93 -0.56
N ASP A 45 11.73 6.30 0.26
CA ASP A 45 11.41 5.07 0.97
C ASP A 45 10.73 5.40 2.31
N LEU A 46 9.68 4.65 2.69
CA LEU A 46 8.97 4.85 3.96
C LEU A 46 9.87 4.64 5.19
N ASN A 47 10.98 3.92 5.06
CA ASN A 47 11.96 3.77 6.14
C ASN A 47 12.80 5.04 6.36
N ASN A 48 12.76 6.01 5.46
CA ASN A 48 13.50 7.25 5.61
C ASN A 48 12.64 8.31 6.31
N TYR A 49 12.53 8.19 7.64
CA TYR A 49 11.75 9.11 8.47
C TYR A 49 12.07 10.58 8.21
N ASN A 50 13.36 10.94 8.12
CA ASN A 50 13.77 12.33 7.93
C ASN A 50 13.29 12.93 6.60
N LYS A 51 13.32 12.14 5.51
CA LYS A 51 12.80 12.60 4.21
C LYS A 51 11.28 12.72 4.22
N LEU A 52 10.59 11.81 4.90
CA LEU A 52 9.14 11.89 5.08
C LEU A 52 8.76 13.11 5.93
N ASP A 53 9.44 13.36 7.04
CA ASP A 53 9.18 14.50 7.92
C ASP A 53 9.34 15.82 7.16
N LYS A 54 10.42 15.96 6.36
CA LYS A 54 10.61 17.13 5.46
C LYS A 54 9.45 17.28 4.47
N LEU A 55 8.97 16.18 3.88
CA LEU A 55 7.85 16.19 2.95
C LEU A 55 6.57 16.70 3.61
N PHE A 56 6.23 16.19 4.80
CA PHE A 56 5.04 16.62 5.54
C PHE A 56 5.11 18.13 5.88
N LYS A 57 6.30 18.60 6.26
CA LYS A 57 6.56 19.99 6.58
C LYS A 57 6.41 20.91 5.36
N GLU A 58 7.00 20.49 4.21
CA GLU A 58 7.01 21.25 2.96
C GLU A 58 5.59 21.42 2.38
N PHE A 59 4.79 20.33 2.36
CA PHE A 59 3.53 20.28 1.62
C PHE A 59 2.27 20.45 2.49
N LYS A 60 2.37 20.52 3.82
CA LYS A 60 1.21 20.67 4.72
C LYS A 60 0.12 19.63 4.40
N ILE A 61 0.46 18.35 4.46
CA ILE A 61 -0.39 17.23 4.06
C ILE A 61 -1.71 17.22 4.86
N ASN A 62 -2.84 17.12 4.16
CA ASN A 62 -4.16 16.99 4.79
C ASN A 62 -4.66 15.55 4.83
N TYR A 63 -4.37 14.75 3.82
CA TYR A 63 -4.82 13.37 3.69
C TYR A 63 -3.67 12.47 3.30
N VAL A 64 -3.64 11.27 3.86
CA VAL A 64 -2.67 10.24 3.47
C VAL A 64 -3.42 9.03 2.94
N VAL A 65 -3.04 8.56 1.75
CA VAL A 65 -3.50 7.29 1.18
C VAL A 65 -2.28 6.39 1.04
N ASN A 66 -2.09 5.49 2.01
CA ASN A 66 -0.96 4.57 2.05
C ASN A 66 -1.26 3.28 1.30
N LEU A 67 -0.79 3.18 0.06
CA LEU A 67 -0.82 1.96 -0.75
C LEU A 67 0.56 1.27 -0.79
N ALA A 68 1.59 1.91 -0.23
CA ALA A 68 2.95 1.40 -0.26
C ALA A 68 3.11 0.19 0.66
N ALA A 69 3.64 -0.88 0.11
CA ALA A 69 3.98 -2.10 0.83
C ALA A 69 4.86 -3.02 -0.02
N GLN A 70 5.64 -3.89 0.64
CA GLN A 70 6.09 -5.11 0.01
C GLN A 70 4.90 -6.05 -0.10
N ALA A 71 4.54 -6.44 -1.32
CA ALA A 71 3.39 -7.31 -1.59
C ALA A 71 3.84 -8.71 -2.03
N GLY A 72 2.90 -9.66 -2.06
CA GLY A 72 3.14 -11.05 -2.46
C GLY A 72 3.20 -12.02 -1.28
N VAL A 73 2.17 -12.88 -1.16
CA VAL A 73 2.08 -13.87 -0.07
C VAL A 73 3.26 -14.85 -0.12
N ARG A 74 3.54 -15.43 -1.30
CA ARG A 74 4.63 -16.43 -1.46
C ARG A 74 6.00 -15.83 -1.17
N HIS A 75 6.28 -14.64 -1.68
CA HIS A 75 7.55 -13.95 -1.44
C HIS A 75 7.79 -13.63 0.04
N SER A 76 6.72 -13.46 0.84
CA SER A 76 6.87 -13.21 2.28
C SER A 76 7.41 -14.40 3.06
N ILE A 77 7.33 -15.60 2.50
CA ILE A 77 7.89 -16.83 3.11
C ILE A 77 9.42 -16.83 2.97
N SER A 78 9.91 -16.50 1.78
CA SER A 78 11.36 -16.51 1.48
C SER A 78 12.09 -15.25 1.93
N ASN A 79 11.40 -14.11 2.04
CA ASN A 79 12.02 -12.82 2.39
C ASN A 79 11.19 -12.02 3.42
N PRO A 80 10.95 -12.55 4.64
CA PRO A 80 10.11 -11.89 5.65
C PRO A 80 10.67 -10.53 6.10
N LYS A 81 12.00 -10.36 6.08
CA LYS A 81 12.66 -9.11 6.50
C LYS A 81 12.23 -7.91 5.68
N SER A 82 12.04 -8.07 4.37
CA SER A 82 11.57 -6.97 3.50
C SER A 82 10.14 -6.52 3.87
N TYR A 83 9.30 -7.45 4.31
CA TYR A 83 7.94 -7.14 4.79
C TYR A 83 7.95 -6.44 6.14
N PHE A 84 8.80 -6.88 7.05
CA PHE A 84 8.98 -6.16 8.31
C PHE A 84 9.39 -4.71 8.09
N GLN A 85 10.40 -4.50 7.27
CA GLN A 85 10.91 -3.17 6.97
C GLN A 85 9.87 -2.29 6.26
N SER A 86 9.29 -2.76 5.17
CA SER A 86 8.36 -1.94 4.37
C SER A 86 6.99 -1.81 5.00
N ASN A 87 6.41 -2.94 5.48
CA ASN A 87 5.02 -2.96 5.88
C ASN A 87 4.81 -2.61 7.36
N ILE A 88 5.80 -2.87 8.23
CA ILE A 88 5.68 -2.57 9.65
C ILE A 88 6.44 -1.29 9.99
N ALA A 89 7.77 -1.27 9.80
CA ALA A 89 8.57 -0.10 10.15
C ALA A 89 8.24 1.13 9.28
N GLY A 90 8.13 0.94 7.96
CA GLY A 90 7.73 2.00 7.04
C GLY A 90 6.31 2.50 7.30
N PHE A 91 5.37 1.60 7.60
CA PHE A 91 4.00 1.98 7.98
C PHE A 91 3.99 2.78 9.29
N PHE A 92 4.77 2.35 10.29
CA PHE A 92 4.87 3.09 11.54
C PHE A 92 5.35 4.53 11.32
N ASN A 93 6.36 4.73 10.50
CA ASN A 93 6.86 6.07 10.18
C ASN A 93 5.77 6.97 9.58
N ILE A 94 4.96 6.45 8.64
CA ILE A 94 3.96 7.27 7.96
C ILE A 94 2.75 7.58 8.87
N ILE A 95 2.31 6.63 9.71
CA ILE A 95 1.20 6.88 10.63
C ILE A 95 1.62 7.81 11.77
N GLU A 96 2.86 7.69 12.26
CA GLU A 96 3.44 8.58 13.28
C GLU A 96 3.50 10.02 12.78
N LEU A 97 4.01 10.23 11.57
CA LEU A 97 4.03 11.56 10.94
C LEU A 97 2.62 12.09 10.67
N SER A 98 1.71 11.22 10.28
CA SER A 98 0.29 11.58 10.09
C SER A 98 -0.34 12.10 11.38
N ASN A 99 -0.04 11.47 12.50
CA ASN A 99 -0.46 11.96 13.81
C ASN A 99 0.28 13.25 14.21
N LYS A 100 1.60 13.31 14.05
CA LYS A 100 2.42 14.49 14.38
C LYS A 100 1.93 15.75 13.66
N TYR A 101 1.58 15.63 12.37
CA TYR A 101 1.14 16.74 11.54
C TYR A 101 -0.39 16.92 11.50
N LYS A 102 -1.14 16.15 12.34
CA LYS A 102 -2.58 16.28 12.52
C LYS A 102 -3.35 16.25 11.20
N ILE A 103 -3.06 15.27 10.34
CA ILE A 103 -3.80 15.10 9.09
C ILE A 103 -5.29 14.83 9.36
N LEU A 104 -6.13 15.11 8.37
CA LEU A 104 -7.58 14.98 8.51
C LEU A 104 -8.05 13.53 8.40
N HIS A 105 -7.39 12.69 7.61
CA HIS A 105 -7.74 11.28 7.45
C HIS A 105 -6.57 10.46 6.90
N PHE A 106 -6.37 9.28 7.46
CA PHE A 106 -5.41 8.27 7.03
C PHE A 106 -6.14 7.07 6.45
N VAL A 107 -5.96 6.81 5.15
CA VAL A 107 -6.50 5.62 4.48
C VAL A 107 -5.35 4.68 4.15
N SER A 108 -5.46 3.40 4.47
CA SER A 108 -4.41 2.43 4.18
C SER A 108 -4.93 1.15 3.54
N ALA A 109 -4.18 0.63 2.60
CA ALA A 109 -4.43 -0.68 2.02
C ALA A 109 -4.10 -1.78 3.04
N SER A 110 -5.12 -2.55 3.40
CA SER A 110 -5.02 -3.88 3.99
C SER A 110 -5.20 -4.95 2.90
N THR A 111 -5.59 -6.14 3.25
CA THR A 111 -5.72 -7.28 2.34
C THR A 111 -6.77 -8.27 2.81
N SER A 112 -7.45 -8.94 1.88
CA SER A 112 -8.31 -10.07 2.21
C SER A 112 -7.54 -11.25 2.83
N SER A 113 -6.22 -11.30 2.68
CA SER A 113 -5.37 -12.33 3.31
C SER A 113 -5.40 -12.29 4.84
N VAL A 114 -5.85 -11.20 5.48
CA VAL A 114 -5.99 -11.12 6.94
C VAL A 114 -7.09 -12.03 7.47
N TYR A 115 -8.05 -12.43 6.63
CA TYR A 115 -9.13 -13.34 7.02
C TYR A 115 -8.63 -14.78 7.31
N GLY A 116 -7.43 -15.16 6.84
CA GLY A 116 -6.90 -16.52 7.07
C GLY A 116 -7.75 -17.59 6.38
N SER A 117 -7.97 -18.70 7.08
CA SER A 117 -8.77 -19.84 6.61
C SER A 117 -10.24 -19.73 7.06
N GLN A 118 -10.95 -18.71 6.59
CA GLN A 118 -12.39 -18.60 6.87
C GLN A 118 -13.20 -19.61 6.06
N GLU A 119 -14.13 -20.28 6.74
CA GLU A 119 -15.06 -21.23 6.12
C GLU A 119 -16.39 -20.60 5.73
N LYS A 120 -16.72 -19.44 6.32
CA LYS A 120 -17.99 -18.74 6.07
C LYS A 120 -17.83 -17.70 4.97
N PHE A 121 -18.76 -17.71 4.02
CA PHE A 121 -18.84 -16.76 2.91
C PHE A 121 -20.25 -16.16 2.79
N PRO A 122 -20.39 -14.93 2.27
CA PRO A 122 -19.32 -14.00 1.88
C PRO A 122 -18.51 -13.52 3.09
N LEU A 123 -17.23 -13.14 2.86
CA LEU A 123 -16.39 -12.56 3.90
C LEU A 123 -16.95 -11.21 4.32
N LYS A 124 -16.94 -10.94 5.63
CA LYS A 124 -17.43 -9.70 6.24
C LYS A 124 -16.35 -9.03 7.08
N GLU A 125 -16.42 -7.72 7.20
CA GLU A 125 -15.41 -6.92 7.90
C GLU A 125 -15.34 -7.23 9.40
N GLU A 126 -16.45 -7.68 10.00
CA GLU A 126 -16.58 -8.05 11.41
C GLU A 126 -15.93 -9.41 11.75
N PHE A 127 -15.53 -10.20 10.75
CA PHE A 127 -14.92 -11.50 11.03
C PHE A 127 -13.59 -11.37 11.73
N ILE A 128 -13.33 -12.27 12.68
CA ILE A 128 -12.07 -12.36 13.41
C ILE A 128 -10.93 -12.65 12.42
N THR A 129 -9.85 -11.91 12.54
CA THR A 129 -8.69 -11.96 11.63
C THR A 129 -7.37 -12.17 12.39
N ASP A 130 -7.41 -12.95 13.49
CA ASP A 130 -6.28 -13.06 14.42
C ASP A 130 -5.34 -14.23 14.06
N SER A 131 -5.63 -14.98 12.99
CA SER A 131 -4.85 -16.14 12.53
C SER A 131 -4.38 -15.98 11.08
N PRO A 132 -3.49 -15.03 10.79
CA PRO A 132 -2.96 -14.82 9.45
C PRO A 132 -2.05 -15.97 9.03
N LEU A 133 -2.23 -16.47 7.79
CA LEU A 133 -1.52 -17.66 7.27
C LEU A 133 -0.16 -17.33 6.61
N SER A 134 0.24 -16.08 6.55
CA SER A 134 1.52 -15.67 5.95
C SER A 134 2.10 -14.45 6.65
N PHE A 135 3.42 -14.25 6.51
CA PHE A 135 4.04 -13.05 7.05
C PHE A 135 3.51 -11.76 6.41
N TYR A 136 3.15 -11.81 5.12
CA TYR A 136 2.45 -10.71 4.46
C TYR A 136 1.13 -10.37 5.15
N ALA A 137 0.27 -11.37 5.37
CA ALA A 137 -1.01 -11.17 6.05
C ALA A 137 -0.81 -10.66 7.48
N ALA A 138 0.15 -11.23 8.23
CA ALA A 138 0.51 -10.78 9.57
C ALA A 138 0.98 -9.32 9.58
N SER A 139 1.83 -8.91 8.64
CA SER A 139 2.29 -7.51 8.54
C SER A 139 1.15 -6.53 8.26
N LYS A 140 0.17 -6.92 7.44
CA LYS A 140 -1.02 -6.10 7.17
C LYS A 140 -1.99 -6.05 8.34
N LYS A 141 -2.18 -7.18 9.04
CA LYS A 141 -2.96 -7.20 10.29
C LYS A 141 -2.32 -6.32 11.36
N THR A 142 -0.99 -6.34 11.49
CA THR A 142 -0.25 -5.44 12.39
C THR A 142 -0.57 -3.97 12.09
N ASN A 143 -0.65 -3.58 10.80
CA ASN A 143 -1.02 -2.23 10.42
C ASN A 143 -2.44 -1.86 10.88
N GLU A 144 -3.42 -2.78 10.75
CA GLU A 144 -4.78 -2.55 11.25
C GLU A 144 -4.79 -2.33 12.77
N ILE A 145 -4.03 -3.13 13.54
CA ILE A 145 -3.94 -3.01 14.99
C ILE A 145 -3.27 -1.68 15.39
N LEU A 146 -2.16 -1.32 14.76
CA LEU A 146 -1.49 -0.05 14.98
C LEU A 146 -2.41 1.13 14.65
N GLY A 147 -3.10 1.08 13.50
CA GLY A 147 -4.03 2.11 13.09
C GLY A 147 -5.21 2.27 14.06
N TYR A 148 -5.77 1.17 14.54
CA TYR A 148 -6.80 1.19 15.58
C TYR A 148 -6.30 1.87 16.87
N SER A 149 -5.08 1.51 17.31
CA SER A 149 -4.45 2.12 18.49
C SER A 149 -4.28 3.64 18.31
N TYR A 150 -3.74 4.09 17.16
CA TYR A 150 -3.59 5.52 16.86
C TYR A 150 -4.92 6.25 16.80
N SER A 151 -5.93 5.63 16.23
CA SER A 151 -7.28 6.20 16.18
C SER A 151 -7.87 6.35 17.59
N ASN A 152 -7.70 5.35 18.44
CA ASN A 152 -8.23 5.37 19.80
C ASN A 152 -7.51 6.37 20.71
N ILE A 153 -6.17 6.37 20.70
CA ILE A 153 -5.32 7.20 21.60
C ILE A 153 -5.29 8.65 21.10
N HIS A 154 -5.01 8.85 19.82
CA HIS A 154 -4.71 10.16 19.25
C HIS A 154 -5.90 10.78 18.49
N LYS A 155 -7.01 10.04 18.39
CA LYS A 155 -8.21 10.46 17.62
C LYS A 155 -7.90 10.71 16.14
N LEU A 156 -6.85 10.07 15.61
CA LEU A 156 -6.54 10.10 14.18
C LEU A 156 -7.62 9.32 13.41
N PRO A 157 -8.38 9.92 12.48
CA PRO A 157 -9.31 9.18 11.65
C PRO A 157 -8.55 8.22 10.73
N VAL A 158 -8.81 6.91 10.85
CA VAL A 158 -8.14 5.87 10.07
C VAL A 158 -9.16 4.96 9.40
N THR A 159 -8.91 4.61 8.14
CA THR A 159 -9.69 3.61 7.39
C THR A 159 -8.75 2.59 6.74
N PHE A 160 -9.01 1.30 6.95
CA PHE A 160 -8.33 0.22 6.25
C PHE A 160 -9.23 -0.40 5.18
N LEU A 161 -8.66 -0.61 4.00
CA LEU A 161 -9.34 -1.23 2.87
C LEU A 161 -8.77 -2.65 2.66
N ARG A 162 -9.55 -3.68 2.98
CA ARG A 162 -9.16 -5.10 2.80
C ARG A 162 -9.37 -5.51 1.35
N PHE A 163 -8.44 -5.11 0.49
CA PHE A 163 -8.52 -5.44 -0.93
C PHE A 163 -8.43 -6.94 -1.18
N PHE A 164 -9.29 -7.42 -2.07
CA PHE A 164 -9.14 -8.70 -2.76
C PHE A 164 -8.14 -8.55 -3.89
N THR A 165 -8.06 -9.54 -4.80
CA THR A 165 -7.16 -9.48 -5.95
C THR A 165 -7.49 -8.29 -6.84
N VAL A 166 -6.60 -7.31 -6.88
CA VAL A 166 -6.72 -6.14 -7.76
C VAL A 166 -6.08 -6.47 -9.10
N TYR A 167 -6.80 -6.26 -10.19
CA TYR A 167 -6.33 -6.50 -11.55
C TYR A 167 -6.70 -5.32 -12.46
N GLY A 168 -6.07 -5.24 -13.62
CA GLY A 168 -6.36 -4.21 -14.62
C GLY A 168 -5.11 -3.79 -15.41
N THR A 169 -5.28 -2.81 -16.28
CA THR A 169 -4.20 -2.25 -17.10
C THR A 169 -3.03 -1.77 -16.24
N TYR A 170 -1.82 -2.08 -16.64
CA TYR A 170 -0.60 -1.80 -15.89
C TYR A 170 -0.53 -2.50 -14.50
N GLY A 171 -1.27 -3.59 -14.30
CA GLY A 171 -1.20 -4.41 -13.10
C GLY A 171 0.19 -4.99 -12.85
N ARG A 172 0.40 -5.59 -11.68
CA ARG A 172 1.66 -6.24 -11.33
C ARG A 172 1.85 -7.53 -12.15
N PRO A 173 3.05 -7.77 -12.72
CA PRO A 173 3.29 -8.91 -13.60
C PRO A 173 3.35 -10.26 -12.86
N ASP A 174 3.58 -10.25 -11.53
CA ASP A 174 3.61 -11.44 -10.67
C ASP A 174 2.23 -11.94 -10.21
N MET A 175 1.15 -11.32 -10.71
CA MET A 175 -0.22 -11.76 -10.43
C MET A 175 -0.64 -12.90 -11.39
N SER A 176 -1.43 -13.84 -10.88
CA SER A 176 -1.85 -15.05 -11.61
C SER A 176 -2.45 -14.73 -12.98
N LEU A 177 -3.28 -13.69 -13.06
CA LEU A 177 -3.90 -13.27 -14.32
C LEU A 177 -2.85 -12.95 -15.39
N PHE A 178 -1.81 -12.17 -15.06
CA PHE A 178 -0.74 -11.82 -15.98
C PHE A 178 0.12 -13.02 -16.33
N ILE A 179 0.50 -13.84 -15.33
CA ILE A 179 1.32 -15.04 -15.54
C ILE A 179 0.61 -16.02 -16.48
N PHE A 180 -0.68 -16.28 -16.26
CA PHE A 180 -1.44 -17.21 -17.10
C PHE A 180 -1.64 -16.65 -18.50
N THR A 181 -1.99 -15.39 -18.65
CA THR A 181 -2.14 -14.73 -19.95
C THR A 181 -0.83 -14.79 -20.75
N GLU A 182 0.29 -14.47 -20.11
CA GLU A 182 1.60 -14.53 -20.78
C GLU A 182 1.95 -15.95 -21.22
N LYS A 183 1.74 -16.96 -20.36
CA LYS A 183 2.00 -18.36 -20.70
C LYS A 183 1.12 -18.84 -21.86
N ILE A 184 -0.17 -18.49 -21.85
CA ILE A 184 -1.10 -18.84 -22.94
C ILE A 184 -0.63 -18.21 -24.25
N LEU A 185 -0.29 -16.92 -24.26
CA LEU A 185 0.19 -16.23 -25.47
C LEU A 185 1.51 -16.78 -26.01
N LYS A 186 2.33 -17.38 -25.15
CA LYS A 186 3.61 -18.03 -25.51
C LYS A 186 3.47 -19.52 -25.78
N ASN A 187 2.26 -20.09 -25.78
CA ASN A 187 1.99 -21.55 -25.86
C ASN A 187 2.80 -22.38 -24.82
N GLN A 188 2.94 -21.85 -23.61
CA GLN A 188 3.65 -22.47 -22.48
C GLN A 188 2.61 -22.93 -21.45
N PHE A 189 2.26 -24.21 -21.50
CA PHE A 189 1.31 -24.84 -20.56
C PHE A 189 2.03 -25.63 -19.48
#